data_2631ec1de43551b7b562a2927e3dab51
#
_entry.id   2631ec1de43551b7b562a2927e3dab51
#
_cell.length_a   1.000
_cell.length_b   1.000
_cell.length_c   1.000
_cell.angle_alpha   90.00
_cell.angle_beta   90.00
_cell.angle_gamma   90.00
#
_symmetry.space_group_name_H-M   'P 1'
#
loop_
_entity.id
_entity.type
_entity.pdbx_description
1 polymer ?
#
loop_
_entity_poly.entity_id
_entity_poly.type
_entity_poly.pdbx_seq_one_letter_code
_entity_poly.pdbx_strand_id
1 'polypeptide(L)'
;MTTQIALCHCVKLIAPSGLTYRFQNFFIGGSCTQNGEAYQFAPFGFSGVTFNRSGENSEASIVFANKDLVREFVNNAVIQRWAVEVLTCAVTDIEGKDLSTLYSYAGSVSGGIWKGESLALSLTSILDAVTANVPTRNLEVSQVGPLPISGGINL
;
A
#
# COMPACT_ATOMS: atom_id res chain seq x y z
N MET A 1 -2.37 20.03 -28.91
CA MET A 1 -2.68 20.30 -27.49
C MET A 1 -2.02 19.25 -26.63
N THR A 2 -1.13 19.62 -25.74
CA THR A 2 -0.61 18.73 -24.71
C THR A 2 -1.64 18.63 -23.60
N THR A 3 -2.26 17.47 -23.45
CA THR A 3 -3.16 17.22 -22.33
C THR A 3 -2.28 16.98 -21.11
N GLN A 4 -2.25 17.92 -20.19
CA GLN A 4 -1.60 17.73 -18.90
C GLN A 4 -2.56 16.97 -17.98
N ILE A 5 -2.14 15.82 -17.50
CA ILE A 5 -2.88 15.04 -16.51
C ILE A 5 -2.25 15.33 -15.15
N ALA A 6 -3.02 15.87 -14.22
CA ALA A 6 -2.61 16.01 -12.84
C ALA A 6 -2.88 14.70 -12.11
N LEU A 7 -1.89 14.22 -11.38
CA LEU A 7 -1.99 13.02 -10.56
C LEU A 7 -2.09 13.41 -9.08
N CYS A 8 -2.93 12.70 -8.36
CA CYS A 8 -3.03 12.82 -6.91
C CYS A 8 -3.09 11.44 -6.26
N HIS A 9 -2.86 11.42 -4.95
CA HIS A 9 -2.95 10.22 -4.16
C HIS A 9 -3.99 10.39 -3.06
N CYS A 10 -4.80 9.36 -2.86
CA CYS A 10 -5.69 9.22 -1.72
C CYS A 10 -5.22 8.04 -0.88
N VAL A 11 -5.08 8.23 0.41
CA VAL A 11 -4.69 7.18 1.35
C VAL A 11 -5.79 6.96 2.38
N LYS A 12 -6.07 5.70 2.64
CA LYS A 12 -7.01 5.25 3.66
C LYS A 12 -6.27 4.33 4.62
N LEU A 13 -6.24 4.71 5.89
CA LEU A 13 -5.66 3.94 6.97
C LEU A 13 -6.80 3.36 7.80
N ILE A 14 -6.81 2.05 7.98
CA ILE A 14 -7.90 1.32 8.63
C ILE A 14 -7.36 0.60 9.85
N ALA A 15 -7.82 1.02 11.05
CA ALA A 15 -7.51 0.35 12.29
C ALA A 15 -8.29 -0.98 12.43
N PRO A 16 -7.78 -1.96 13.20
CA PRO A 16 -8.51 -3.19 13.49
C PRO A 16 -9.86 -2.94 14.19
N SER A 17 -9.99 -1.82 14.89
CA SER A 17 -11.25 -1.39 15.53
C SER A 17 -12.30 -0.87 14.54
N GLY A 18 -11.94 -0.68 13.27
CA GLY A 18 -12.79 -0.06 12.25
C GLY A 18 -12.63 1.46 12.11
N LEU A 19 -11.84 2.10 12.99
CA LEU A 19 -11.51 3.52 12.85
C LEU A 19 -10.73 3.74 11.56
N THR A 20 -11.11 4.75 10.78
CA THR A 20 -10.54 5.00 9.47
C THR A 20 -10.11 6.45 9.33
N TYR A 21 -8.88 6.65 8.87
CA TYR A 21 -8.34 7.94 8.48
C TYR A 21 -8.22 7.99 6.96
N ARG A 22 -8.65 9.10 6.34
CA ARG A 22 -8.66 9.30 4.89
C ARG A 22 -8.02 10.62 4.55
N PHE A 23 -6.95 10.58 3.76
CA PHE A 23 -6.19 11.77 3.35
C PHE A 23 -6.00 11.82 1.84
N GLN A 24 -5.95 13.02 1.30
CA GLN A 24 -5.58 13.31 -0.08
C GLN A 24 -4.50 14.39 -0.11
N ASN A 25 -3.66 14.40 -1.13
CA ASN A 25 -2.50 15.29 -1.23
C ASN A 25 -2.60 16.37 -2.31
N PHE A 26 -3.75 16.57 -2.89
CA PHE A 26 -3.93 17.48 -4.02
C PHE A 26 -4.72 18.74 -3.65
N PHE A 27 -5.85 18.59 -2.99
CA PHE A 27 -6.78 19.69 -2.75
C PHE A 27 -6.49 20.39 -1.42
N ILE A 28 -5.66 21.45 -1.46
CA ILE A 28 -5.21 22.17 -0.26
C ILE A 28 -6.39 22.86 0.43
N GLY A 29 -6.53 22.60 1.73
CA GLY A 29 -7.57 23.21 2.56
C GLY A 29 -8.99 22.72 2.29
N GLY A 30 -9.16 21.67 1.49
CA GLY A 30 -10.45 21.11 1.15
C GLY A 30 -10.54 19.60 1.33
N SER A 31 -11.70 19.06 0.96
CA SER A 31 -11.93 17.61 0.90
C SER A 31 -12.40 17.24 -0.49
N CYS A 32 -12.02 16.07 -0.95
CA CYS A 32 -12.56 15.46 -2.16
C CYS A 32 -13.31 14.18 -1.81
N THR A 33 -14.20 13.76 -2.68
CA THR A 33 -14.94 12.50 -2.53
C THR A 33 -14.43 11.50 -3.55
N GLN A 34 -14.02 10.32 -3.07
CA GLN A 34 -13.61 9.21 -3.90
C GLN A 34 -14.33 7.94 -3.45
N ASN A 35 -14.97 7.25 -4.38
CA ASN A 35 -15.78 6.05 -4.08
C ASN A 35 -16.83 6.25 -2.98
N GLY A 36 -17.43 7.45 -2.89
CA GLY A 36 -18.41 7.80 -1.88
C GLY A 36 -17.85 8.15 -0.51
N GLU A 37 -16.53 8.16 -0.34
CA GLU A 37 -15.83 8.51 0.90
C GLU A 37 -15.13 9.85 0.79
N ALA A 38 -15.21 10.67 1.85
CA ALA A 38 -14.55 11.97 1.91
C ALA A 38 -13.10 11.84 2.40
N TYR A 39 -12.18 12.47 1.66
CA TYR A 39 -10.75 12.51 1.97
C TYR A 39 -10.33 13.95 2.29
N GLN A 40 -9.70 14.15 3.43
CA GLN A 40 -9.20 15.45 3.86
C GLN A 40 -7.80 15.70 3.32
N PHE A 41 -7.46 16.99 3.14
CA PHE A 41 -6.11 17.33 2.72
C PHE A 41 -5.08 17.03 3.80
N ALA A 42 -4.01 16.36 3.39
CA ALA A 42 -2.78 16.20 4.16
C ALA A 42 -1.57 16.24 3.24
N PRO A 43 -0.49 16.92 3.61
CA PRO A 43 0.74 16.93 2.82
C PRO A 43 1.47 15.59 3.00
N PHE A 44 1.32 14.69 2.05
CA PHE A 44 2.04 13.43 2.01
C PHE A 44 2.49 13.07 0.59
N GLY A 45 3.52 12.24 0.50
CA GLY A 45 3.97 11.62 -0.73
C GLY A 45 3.89 10.11 -0.65
N PHE A 46 3.62 9.47 -1.77
CA PHE A 46 3.64 8.01 -1.92
C PHE A 46 4.77 7.62 -2.89
N SER A 47 5.64 6.71 -2.47
CA SER A 47 6.80 6.30 -3.28
C SER A 47 6.47 5.46 -4.52
N GLY A 48 5.22 5.01 -4.63
CA GLY A 48 4.84 4.00 -5.60
C GLY A 48 5.25 2.60 -5.16
N VAL A 49 5.01 1.64 -6.03
CA VAL A 49 5.33 0.23 -5.79
C VAL A 49 6.39 -0.20 -6.81
N THR A 50 7.48 -0.74 -6.30
CA THR A 50 8.52 -1.32 -7.16
C THR A 50 8.33 -2.83 -7.20
N PHE A 51 7.99 -3.37 -8.37
CA PHE A 51 7.92 -4.82 -8.56
C PHE A 51 9.28 -5.33 -9.04
N ASN A 52 9.92 -6.15 -8.24
CA ASN A 52 11.09 -6.89 -8.67
C ASN A 52 10.65 -8.17 -9.41
N ARG A 53 11.34 -8.47 -10.51
CA ARG A 53 11.06 -9.64 -11.35
C ARG A 53 11.28 -10.98 -10.63
N SER A 54 11.99 -10.95 -9.49
CA SER A 54 12.24 -12.09 -8.60
C SER A 54 11.11 -12.38 -7.61
N GLY A 55 10.05 -11.56 -7.58
CA GLY A 55 8.98 -11.72 -6.60
C GLY A 55 9.34 -11.31 -5.16
N GLU A 56 10.53 -10.72 -4.98
CA GLU A 56 10.93 -10.17 -3.70
C GLU A 56 10.26 -8.82 -3.45
N ASN A 57 9.77 -8.69 -2.25
CA ASN A 57 9.10 -7.57 -1.58
C ASN A 57 9.09 -6.24 -2.33
N SER A 58 7.93 -5.88 -2.82
CA SER A 58 7.68 -4.51 -3.27
C SER A 58 7.49 -3.63 -2.03
N GLU A 59 8.55 -2.97 -1.60
CA GLU A 59 8.47 -1.97 -0.56
C GLU A 59 7.80 -0.71 -1.10
N ALA A 60 6.74 -0.29 -0.44
CA ALA A 60 6.10 0.99 -0.66
C ALA A 60 6.24 1.83 0.61
N SER A 61 6.26 3.13 0.47
CA SER A 61 6.28 4.04 1.61
C SER A 61 5.39 5.25 1.42
N ILE A 62 4.84 5.75 2.52
CA ILE A 62 4.12 7.02 2.59
C ILE A 62 4.93 7.94 3.47
N VAL A 63 5.22 9.14 3.00
CA VAL A 63 5.92 10.17 3.77
C VAL A 63 4.95 11.30 4.06
N PHE A 64 4.61 11.48 5.33
CA PHE A 64 3.83 12.62 5.82
C PHE A 64 4.78 13.76 6.19
N ALA A 65 4.53 14.95 5.63
CA ALA A 65 5.35 16.14 5.91
C ALA A 65 5.02 16.81 7.24
N ASN A 66 3.81 16.61 7.78
CA ASN A 66 3.37 17.20 9.03
C ASN A 66 3.24 16.13 10.11
N LYS A 67 4.14 16.17 11.09
CA LYS A 67 4.13 15.22 12.20
C LYS A 67 2.93 15.35 13.12
N ASP A 68 2.40 16.58 13.30
CA ASP A 68 1.32 16.81 14.25
C ASP A 68 0.01 16.14 13.81
N LEU A 69 -0.21 16.08 12.48
CA LEU A 69 -1.37 15.42 11.91
C LEU A 69 -1.37 13.90 12.19
N VAL A 70 -0.21 13.28 12.14
CA VAL A 70 -0.07 11.82 12.22
C VAL A 70 0.32 11.33 13.62
N ARG A 71 0.77 12.23 14.48
CA ARG A 71 1.25 11.91 15.83
C ARG A 71 0.21 11.16 16.66
N GLU A 72 -1.06 11.52 16.48
CA GLU A 72 -2.16 10.93 17.26
C GLU A 72 -2.32 9.43 17.03
N PHE A 73 -2.18 8.99 15.78
CA PHE A 73 -2.48 7.60 15.42
C PHE A 73 -1.28 6.75 15.01
N VAL A 74 -0.13 7.35 14.69
CA VAL A 74 0.99 6.64 14.07
C VAL A 74 1.53 5.48 14.91
N ASN A 75 1.63 5.66 16.22
CA ASN A 75 2.13 4.59 17.10
C ASN A 75 1.20 3.37 17.07
N ASN A 76 -0.11 3.60 17.10
CA ASN A 76 -1.09 2.55 17.00
C ASN A 76 -1.07 1.88 15.62
N ALA A 77 -0.91 2.69 14.56
CA ALA A 77 -0.84 2.18 13.20
C ALA A 77 0.35 1.23 12.99
N VAL A 78 1.51 1.55 13.56
CA VAL A 78 2.71 0.70 13.48
C VAL A 78 2.57 -0.55 14.36
N ILE A 79 2.17 -0.40 15.62
CA ILE A 79 2.04 -1.52 16.57
C ILE A 79 0.98 -2.52 16.13
N GLN A 80 -0.17 -2.03 15.69
CA GLN A 80 -1.31 -2.84 15.28
C GLN A 80 -1.30 -3.23 13.80
N ARG A 81 -0.31 -2.79 13.04
CA ARG A 81 -0.18 -3.05 11.59
C ARG A 81 -1.47 -2.71 10.84
N TRP A 82 -1.89 -1.46 10.92
CA TRP A 82 -3.12 -1.01 10.26
C TRP A 82 -3.10 -1.31 8.77
N ALA A 83 -4.26 -1.68 8.24
CA ALA A 83 -4.43 -1.84 6.82
C ALA A 83 -4.37 -0.47 6.12
N VAL A 84 -3.75 -0.47 4.95
CA VAL A 84 -3.57 0.74 4.13
C VAL A 84 -4.05 0.48 2.72
N GLU A 85 -4.84 1.40 2.21
CA GLU A 85 -5.22 1.46 0.81
C GLU A 85 -4.75 2.79 0.23
N VAL A 86 -4.00 2.75 -0.86
CA VAL A 86 -3.54 3.95 -1.57
C VAL A 86 -4.11 3.94 -2.97
N LEU A 87 -4.81 4.99 -3.34
CA LEU A 87 -5.34 5.20 -4.67
C LEU A 87 -4.49 6.26 -5.39
N THR A 88 -3.99 5.93 -6.55
CA THR A 88 -3.41 6.91 -7.48
C THR A 88 -4.51 7.31 -8.47
N CYS A 89 -4.85 8.58 -8.46
CA CYS A 89 -5.97 9.12 -9.24
C CYS A 89 -5.49 10.18 -10.22
N ALA A 90 -6.15 10.22 -11.37
CA ALA A 90 -6.06 11.36 -12.27
C ALA A 90 -7.13 12.37 -11.91
N VAL A 91 -6.76 13.65 -11.87
CA VAL A 91 -7.70 14.75 -11.68
C VAL A 91 -8.32 15.06 -13.02
N THR A 92 -9.61 14.77 -13.16
CA THR A 92 -10.34 14.95 -14.42
C THR A 92 -11.05 16.29 -14.51
N ASP A 93 -11.27 16.93 -13.39
CA ASP A 93 -11.90 18.24 -13.30
C ASP A 93 -10.99 19.27 -12.62
N ILE A 94 -10.98 20.52 -13.12
CA ILE A 94 -10.18 21.63 -12.57
C ILE A 94 -10.60 21.99 -11.14
N GLU A 95 -11.86 21.75 -10.79
CA GLU A 95 -12.35 21.95 -9.43
C GLU A 95 -11.96 20.82 -8.47
N GLY A 96 -11.29 19.77 -8.97
CA GLY A 96 -10.75 18.68 -8.17
C GLY A 96 -11.78 17.77 -7.52
N LYS A 97 -13.03 17.82 -7.95
CA LYS A 97 -14.12 17.03 -7.38
C LYS A 97 -14.21 15.64 -7.96
N ASP A 98 -13.86 15.51 -9.26
CA ASP A 98 -13.91 14.24 -9.96
C ASP A 98 -12.50 13.66 -10.12
N LEU A 99 -12.29 12.52 -9.48
CA LEU A 99 -11.04 11.76 -9.53
C LEU A 99 -11.29 10.43 -10.24
N SER A 100 -10.44 10.11 -11.20
CA SER A 100 -10.43 8.80 -11.86
C SER A 100 -9.31 7.95 -11.27
N THR A 101 -9.64 6.82 -10.66
CA THR A 101 -8.65 5.89 -10.13
C THR A 101 -7.89 5.21 -11.26
N LEU A 102 -6.57 5.40 -11.29
CA LEU A 102 -5.67 4.74 -12.24
C LEU A 102 -5.06 3.46 -11.67
N TYR A 103 -4.75 3.48 -10.39
CA TYR A 103 -4.06 2.40 -9.70
C TYR A 103 -4.48 2.35 -8.23
N SER A 104 -4.57 1.15 -7.67
CA SER A 104 -4.79 0.93 -6.25
C SER A 104 -3.73 0.01 -5.66
N TYR A 105 -3.25 0.38 -4.49
CA TYR A 105 -2.35 -0.42 -3.68
C TYR A 105 -3.04 -0.79 -2.37
N ALA A 106 -2.95 -2.05 -1.97
CA ALA A 106 -3.44 -2.51 -0.69
C ALA A 106 -2.31 -3.21 0.08
N GLY A 107 -2.14 -2.84 1.32
CA GLY A 107 -1.09 -3.36 2.18
C GLY A 107 -1.37 -3.12 3.65
N SER A 108 -0.34 -3.25 4.45
CA SER A 108 -0.36 -2.94 5.88
C SER A 108 0.88 -2.14 6.27
N VAL A 109 0.75 -1.37 7.34
CA VAL A 109 1.88 -0.64 7.93
C VAL A 109 2.83 -1.64 8.56
N SER A 110 4.09 -1.66 8.12
CA SER A 110 5.14 -2.54 8.65
C SER A 110 6.10 -1.83 9.60
N GLY A 111 6.23 -0.52 9.49
CA GLY A 111 7.11 0.27 10.33
C GLY A 111 6.95 1.75 10.10
N GLY A 112 7.66 2.55 10.88
CA GLY A 112 7.68 4.00 10.74
C GLY A 112 8.99 4.59 11.23
N ILE A 113 9.48 5.59 10.53
CA ILE A 113 10.71 6.31 10.87
C ILE A 113 10.43 7.79 10.89
N TRP A 114 10.73 8.44 12.03
CA TRP A 114 10.70 9.89 12.15
C TRP A 114 11.99 10.51 11.58
N LYS A 115 11.81 11.47 10.69
CA LYS A 115 12.90 12.27 10.13
C LYS A 115 12.58 13.76 10.34
N GLY A 116 13.04 14.33 11.46
CA GLY A 116 12.71 15.71 11.81
C GLY A 116 11.21 15.93 11.96
N GLU A 117 10.64 16.76 11.09
CA GLU A 117 9.19 17.06 11.09
C GLU A 117 8.36 16.08 10.23
N SER A 118 9.01 15.20 9.49
CA SER A 118 8.33 14.24 8.63
C SER A 118 8.33 12.83 9.22
N LEU A 119 7.33 12.03 8.83
CA LEU A 119 7.20 10.64 9.17
C LEU A 119 7.15 9.81 7.89
N ALA A 120 8.05 8.84 7.77
CA ALA A 120 8.00 7.83 6.72
C ALA A 120 7.39 6.54 7.27
N LEU A 121 6.25 6.11 6.73
CA LEU A 121 5.63 4.83 7.01
C LEU A 121 6.04 3.83 5.92
N SER A 122 6.60 2.70 6.34
CA SER A 122 6.89 1.57 5.47
C SER A 122 5.64 0.70 5.34
N LEU A 123 5.35 0.26 4.13
CA LEU A 123 4.19 -0.57 3.81
C LEU A 123 4.63 -1.91 3.27
N THR A 124 3.92 -2.96 3.64
CA THR A 124 4.07 -4.31 3.10
C THR A 124 2.82 -4.69 2.34
N SER A 125 2.97 -5.25 1.14
CA SER A 125 1.83 -5.70 0.35
C SER A 125 1.09 -6.85 1.03
N ILE A 126 -0.23 -6.90 0.84
CA ILE A 126 -1.05 -8.05 1.29
C ILE A 126 -0.57 -9.35 0.62
N LEU A 127 -0.11 -9.26 -0.61
CA LEU A 127 0.42 -10.43 -1.34
C LEU A 127 1.67 -11.02 -0.69
N ASP A 128 2.53 -10.17 -0.12
CA ASP A 128 3.72 -10.63 0.61
C ASP A 128 3.35 -11.35 1.90
N ALA A 129 2.30 -10.88 2.58
CA ALA A 129 1.80 -11.53 3.79
C ALA A 129 1.22 -12.93 3.49
N VAL A 130 0.59 -13.10 2.34
CA VAL A 130 0.05 -14.40 1.89
C VAL A 130 1.17 -15.37 1.56
N THR A 131 2.23 -14.92 0.89
CA THR A 131 3.39 -15.77 0.57
C THR A 131 4.19 -16.17 1.79
N ALA A 132 4.29 -15.30 2.81
CA ALA A 132 4.98 -15.60 4.07
C ALA A 132 4.22 -16.60 4.95
N ASN A 133 2.90 -16.69 4.79
CA ASN A 133 2.05 -17.57 5.60
C ASN A 133 1.59 -18.84 4.89
N VAL A 134 1.98 -19.06 3.65
CA VAL A 134 1.78 -20.36 3.00
C VAL A 134 2.82 -21.31 3.60
N PRO A 135 2.42 -22.27 4.46
CA PRO A 135 3.35 -23.28 4.89
C PRO A 135 3.83 -23.98 3.63
N THR A 136 5.12 -23.92 3.37
CA THR A 136 5.75 -24.76 2.38
C THR A 136 5.50 -26.20 2.81
N ARG A 137 4.45 -26.81 2.32
CA ARG A 137 4.26 -28.25 2.46
C ARG A 137 5.38 -28.90 1.66
N ASN A 138 6.40 -29.31 2.36
CA ASN A 138 7.30 -30.29 1.82
C ASN A 138 6.46 -31.56 1.59
N LEU A 139 6.21 -31.88 0.35
CA LEU A 139 5.57 -33.13 -0.01
C LEU A 139 6.55 -34.25 0.35
N GLU A 140 6.31 -34.90 1.47
CA GLU A 140 7.09 -36.08 1.87
C GLU A 140 6.75 -37.23 0.95
N VAL A 141 7.73 -38.12 0.73
CA VAL A 141 7.57 -39.34 -0.07
C VAL A 141 6.37 -40.19 0.39
N SER A 142 6.01 -40.12 1.68
CA SER A 142 4.83 -40.77 2.26
C SER A 142 3.50 -40.22 1.74
N GLN A 143 3.48 -39.00 1.22
CA GLN A 143 2.26 -38.35 0.71
C GLN A 143 2.11 -38.47 -0.82
N VAL A 144 3.20 -38.61 -1.54
CA VAL A 144 3.24 -38.65 -3.02
C VAL A 144 3.50 -40.05 -3.56
N GLY A 145 3.90 -40.98 -2.70
CA GLY A 145 4.38 -42.29 -3.13
C GLY A 145 5.81 -42.22 -3.69
N PRO A 146 6.42 -43.34 -4.01
CA PRO A 146 7.75 -43.37 -4.60
C PRO A 146 7.71 -42.68 -5.96
N LEU A 147 8.51 -41.64 -6.09
CA LEU A 147 8.70 -40.94 -7.37
C LEU A 147 9.28 -41.95 -8.38
N PRO A 148 8.77 -42.02 -9.62
CA PRO A 148 9.39 -42.82 -10.65
C PRO A 148 10.84 -42.38 -10.82
N ILE A 149 11.76 -43.27 -10.50
CA ILE A 149 13.17 -43.06 -10.81
C ILE A 149 13.24 -43.02 -12.34
N SER A 150 13.58 -41.87 -12.90
CA SER A 150 13.83 -41.79 -14.33
C SER A 150 14.91 -42.83 -14.66
N GLY A 151 14.53 -43.90 -15.28
CA GLY A 151 15.47 -44.91 -15.77
C GLY A 151 16.47 -44.20 -16.66
N GLY A 152 17.75 -44.37 -16.36
CA GLY A 152 18.81 -43.80 -17.19
C GLY A 152 18.60 -44.29 -18.62
N ILE A 153 18.55 -43.36 -19.54
CA ILE A 153 18.63 -43.67 -20.96
C ILE A 153 20.05 -44.13 -21.19
N ASN A 154 20.24 -45.46 -21.29
CA ASN A 154 21.46 -46.01 -21.83
C ASN A 154 21.43 -45.77 -23.35
N LEU A 155 22.25 -44.83 -23.78
CA LEU A 155 22.59 -44.68 -25.19
C LEU A 155 23.62 -45.71 -25.58
#